data_9f9b125c3a31fb7b415f183bc5c5def0
#
_entry.id   9f9b125c3a31fb7b415f183bc5c5def0
#
_cell.length_a   1.000
_cell.length_b   1.000
_cell.length_c   1.000
_cell.angle_alpha   90.00
_cell.angle_beta   90.00
_cell.angle_gamma   90.00
#
_symmetry.space_group_name_H-M   'P 1'
#
loop_
_entity.id
_entity.type
_entity.pdbx_description
1 polymer ?
#
loop_
_entity_poly.entity_id
_entity_poly.type
_entity_poly.pdbx_seq_one_letter_code
_entity_poly.pdbx_strand_id
1 'polypeptide(L)'
;MSERSSCEHGERANEVRSEVHGNSKVSMKSLLLLLSINLVYFVQVANAVGSGALTRDISAVVGGSHDSVWYSEVIAILTALLGIPASQAADLWGRKTILVCLTSCGFVGSLIIAKASSSGTVIAGFAVSGISFGAQPLLHAISSEVVARKYRPWAQGSINVSASLGAIIGLLIGGVLTRHEHHDGFRAYWYMVAGIYAVATVACQFFYNPPPRALESVLSVPEKMRNLDWVGYGFLTPALVLFCMSLAWSGNPYSWTDAHVLATFLIGVLSGVALIVYETSIKKNGMFHHRLFRDRNFALALGCIFAEGMAFHCGNNYFAFEVSVLFATDNLIIGAQYSMAFIALGISAIMSGIWCSISKALRFPIILAFGFKILFMVLMATVSNSFCNTSRIDRDYIRSYDLYRSLGGSIGLAVFNAIFSNGLSSNLGPKISHAVLPLGFPERELLQLIPALAHNDTVALKQIHGISPEIIHAGVDGLLEAYRVSFRGVWLTTASLCLVASIAGFFLRDPTEKFTSQIDAPIAPDTEVVEIKKRTKIPGDSA
;
A
#
# COMPACT_ATOMS: atom_id res chain seq x y z
N MET A 1 43.71 34.46 31.77
CA MET A 1 43.37 34.95 30.42
C MET A 1 42.75 33.85 29.55
N SER A 2 43.04 32.56 29.76
CA SER A 2 42.54 31.44 28.94
C SER A 2 41.07 31.05 29.22
N GLU A 3 40.57 31.20 30.41
CA GLU A 3 39.18 30.83 30.74
C GLU A 3 38.12 31.81 30.21
N ARG A 4 38.42 33.10 30.08
CA ARG A 4 37.52 34.07 29.44
C ARG A 4 37.32 33.82 27.94
N SER A 5 38.39 33.40 27.23
CA SER A 5 38.29 33.11 25.76
C SER A 5 37.47 31.84 25.48
N SER A 6 37.49 30.87 26.36
CA SER A 6 36.70 29.62 26.24
C SER A 6 35.22 29.86 26.54
N CYS A 7 34.86 30.74 27.45
CA CYS A 7 33.46 31.12 27.71
C CYS A 7 32.86 31.94 26.57
N GLU A 8 33.61 32.95 26.04
CA GLU A 8 33.13 33.71 24.86
C GLU A 8 32.99 32.88 23.60
N HIS A 9 33.82 31.82 23.40
CA HIS A 9 33.65 30.87 22.30
C HIS A 9 32.45 29.98 22.50
N GLY A 10 32.13 29.57 23.73
CA GLY A 10 30.93 28.81 24.09
C GLY A 10 29.66 29.62 23.92
N GLU A 11 29.64 30.88 24.31
CA GLU A 11 28.50 31.79 24.16
C GLU A 11 28.28 32.15 22.67
N ARG A 12 29.29 32.46 21.90
CA ARG A 12 29.17 32.68 20.44
C ARG A 12 28.76 31.45 19.70
N ALA A 13 29.22 30.26 20.08
CA ALA A 13 28.74 29.00 19.50
C ALA A 13 27.27 28.72 19.83
N ASN A 14 26.80 29.12 21.02
CA ASN A 14 25.39 29.02 21.42
C ASN A 14 24.54 30.12 20.77
N GLU A 15 25.02 31.33 20.59
CA GLU A 15 24.35 32.39 19.83
C GLU A 15 24.20 32.01 18.36
N VAL A 16 25.25 31.52 17.71
CA VAL A 16 25.20 31.02 16.32
C VAL A 16 24.26 29.80 16.23
N ARG A 17 24.23 28.93 17.25
CA ARG A 17 23.24 27.86 17.33
C ARG A 17 21.81 28.38 17.52
N SER A 18 21.60 29.45 18.28
CA SER A 18 20.28 30.05 18.49
C SER A 18 19.81 30.84 17.27
N GLU A 19 20.70 31.53 16.53
CA GLU A 19 20.38 32.21 15.28
C GLU A 19 20.07 31.22 14.13
N VAL A 20 20.78 30.10 14.05
CA VAL A 20 20.43 28.98 13.13
C VAL A 20 19.10 28.30 13.53
N HIS A 21 18.67 28.43 14.79
CA HIS A 21 17.36 27.94 15.26
C HIS A 21 16.23 28.95 15.11
N GLY A 22 16.53 30.22 14.78
CA GLY A 22 15.56 31.28 14.59
C GLY A 22 14.94 31.25 13.21
N ASN A 23 13.67 30.80 13.12
CA ASN A 23 12.77 31.04 11.98
C ASN A 23 13.08 30.25 10.70
N SER A 24 13.11 28.91 10.74
CA SER A 24 13.11 28.08 9.55
C SER A 24 11.75 28.16 8.83
N LYS A 25 11.52 29.24 8.08
CA LYS A 25 10.42 29.31 7.10
C LYS A 25 10.65 28.21 6.08
N VAL A 26 9.60 27.43 5.77
CA VAL A 26 9.65 26.43 4.70
C VAL A 26 10.00 27.15 3.40
N SER A 27 11.13 26.82 2.78
CA SER A 27 11.54 27.45 1.52
C SER A 27 10.54 27.12 0.41
N MET A 28 10.34 28.03 -0.54
CA MET A 28 9.52 27.76 -1.73
C MET A 28 10.02 26.52 -2.49
N LYS A 29 11.33 26.30 -2.53
CA LYS A 29 11.92 25.08 -3.12
C LYS A 29 11.50 23.80 -2.38
N SER A 30 11.46 23.85 -1.05
CA SER A 30 10.97 22.72 -0.23
C SER A 30 9.49 22.45 -0.47
N LEU A 31 8.69 23.50 -0.64
CA LEU A 31 7.25 23.36 -0.94
C LEU A 31 7.03 22.74 -2.33
N LEU A 32 7.72 23.20 -3.36
CA LEU A 32 7.64 22.65 -4.72
C LEU A 32 8.09 21.19 -4.76
N LEU A 33 9.13 20.83 -4.01
CA LEU A 33 9.54 19.44 -3.89
C LEU A 33 8.47 18.59 -3.18
N LEU A 34 7.91 19.07 -2.07
CA LEU A 34 6.84 18.35 -1.38
C LEU A 34 5.62 18.14 -2.29
N LEU A 35 5.25 19.14 -3.10
CA LEU A 35 4.19 19.00 -4.10
C LEU A 35 4.53 17.96 -5.17
N SER A 36 5.79 17.91 -5.62
CA SER A 36 6.24 16.90 -6.60
C SER A 36 6.16 15.48 -6.02
N ILE A 37 6.61 15.28 -4.78
CA ILE A 37 6.52 14.00 -4.05
C ILE A 37 5.07 13.59 -3.86
N ASN A 38 4.22 14.54 -3.45
CA ASN A 38 2.79 14.31 -3.28
C ASN A 38 2.12 13.89 -4.60
N LEU A 39 2.54 14.48 -5.73
CA LEU A 39 2.01 14.11 -7.06
C LEU A 39 2.44 12.68 -7.46
N VAL A 40 3.67 12.27 -7.15
CA VAL A 40 4.12 10.88 -7.37
C VAL A 40 3.26 9.91 -6.56
N TYR A 41 3.04 10.20 -5.28
CA TYR A 41 2.23 9.31 -4.44
C TYR A 41 0.76 9.28 -4.84
N PHE A 42 0.21 10.43 -5.22
CA PHE A 42 -1.13 10.55 -5.80
C PHE A 42 -1.33 9.61 -6.99
N VAL A 43 -0.43 9.65 -7.98
CA VAL A 43 -0.58 8.82 -9.19
C VAL A 43 -0.32 7.34 -8.92
N GLN A 44 0.58 7.00 -8.00
CA GLN A 44 0.77 5.61 -7.57
C GLN A 44 -0.51 5.04 -6.96
N VAL A 45 -1.17 5.77 -6.07
CA VAL A 45 -2.42 5.29 -5.47
C VAL A 45 -3.55 5.24 -6.48
N ALA A 46 -3.67 6.21 -7.38
CA ALA A 46 -4.62 6.15 -8.50
C ALA A 46 -4.37 4.89 -9.36
N ASN A 47 -3.11 4.57 -9.68
CA ASN A 47 -2.72 3.36 -10.40
C ASN A 47 -3.15 2.09 -9.65
N ALA A 48 -2.81 1.97 -8.35
CA ALA A 48 -3.15 0.81 -7.53
C ALA A 48 -4.66 0.60 -7.36
N VAL A 49 -5.40 1.68 -7.14
CA VAL A 49 -6.86 1.61 -6.99
C VAL A 49 -7.53 1.31 -8.34
N GLY A 50 -7.04 1.91 -9.42
CA GLY A 50 -7.51 1.64 -10.77
C GLY A 50 -7.31 0.19 -11.21
N SER A 51 -6.19 -0.45 -10.81
CA SER A 51 -5.93 -1.86 -11.15
C SER A 51 -6.99 -2.80 -10.57
N GLY A 52 -7.48 -2.53 -9.36
CA GLY A 52 -8.54 -3.31 -8.73
C GLY A 52 -9.94 -2.93 -9.23
N ALA A 53 -10.25 -1.63 -9.28
CA ALA A 53 -11.58 -1.14 -9.62
C ALA A 53 -11.99 -1.42 -11.08
N LEU A 54 -11.03 -1.35 -12.02
CA LEU A 54 -11.28 -1.54 -13.46
C LEU A 54 -10.97 -2.96 -13.95
N THR A 55 -10.69 -3.89 -13.05
CA THR A 55 -10.33 -5.28 -13.40
C THR A 55 -11.35 -5.94 -14.31
N ARG A 56 -12.65 -5.76 -14.04
CA ARG A 56 -13.73 -6.35 -14.85
C ARG A 56 -13.79 -5.74 -16.25
N ASP A 57 -13.67 -4.42 -16.36
CA ASP A 57 -13.71 -3.70 -17.62
C ASP A 57 -12.50 -4.08 -18.50
N ILE A 58 -11.31 -4.14 -17.89
CA ILE A 58 -10.09 -4.60 -18.58
C ILE A 58 -10.29 -6.02 -19.10
N SER A 59 -10.70 -6.97 -18.24
CA SER A 59 -10.87 -8.37 -18.64
C SER A 59 -11.98 -8.59 -19.67
N ALA A 60 -13.02 -7.76 -19.67
CA ALA A 60 -14.07 -7.79 -20.68
C ALA A 60 -13.55 -7.46 -22.09
N VAL A 61 -12.56 -6.55 -22.20
CA VAL A 61 -12.00 -6.11 -23.48
C VAL A 61 -10.83 -6.99 -23.94
N VAL A 62 -9.89 -7.32 -23.04
CA VAL A 62 -8.67 -8.06 -23.42
C VAL A 62 -8.80 -9.57 -23.27
N GLY A 63 -9.87 -10.05 -22.65
CA GLY A 63 -10.06 -11.46 -22.30
C GLY A 63 -9.24 -11.87 -21.07
N GLY A 64 -9.22 -13.18 -20.74
CA GLY A 64 -8.37 -13.71 -19.67
C GLY A 64 -8.89 -13.39 -18.27
N SER A 65 -10.19 -13.57 -18.01
CA SER A 65 -10.81 -13.36 -16.69
C SER A 65 -10.13 -14.17 -15.55
N HIS A 66 -9.55 -15.32 -15.87
CA HIS A 66 -8.76 -16.14 -14.95
C HIS A 66 -7.51 -15.44 -14.42
N ASP A 67 -6.88 -14.59 -15.24
CA ASP A 67 -5.62 -13.92 -14.90
C ASP A 67 -5.85 -12.57 -14.24
N SER A 68 -7.09 -12.14 -14.10
CA SER A 68 -7.46 -10.80 -13.63
C SER A 68 -7.00 -10.49 -12.20
N VAL A 69 -6.83 -11.49 -11.36
CA VAL A 69 -6.28 -11.38 -10.00
C VAL A 69 -4.86 -10.79 -10.04
N TRP A 70 -4.08 -11.10 -11.08
CA TRP A 70 -2.70 -10.63 -11.22
C TRP A 70 -2.58 -9.13 -11.46
N TYR A 71 -3.63 -8.44 -11.89
CA TYR A 71 -3.56 -7.00 -12.19
C TYR A 71 -3.22 -6.17 -10.94
N SER A 72 -3.77 -6.51 -9.78
CA SER A 72 -3.46 -5.86 -8.50
C SER A 72 -2.33 -6.56 -7.73
N GLU A 73 -2.25 -7.90 -7.81
CA GLU A 73 -1.26 -8.69 -7.10
C GLU A 73 0.18 -8.36 -7.50
N VAL A 74 0.44 -8.21 -8.80
CA VAL A 74 1.78 -7.85 -9.31
C VAL A 74 2.26 -6.53 -8.72
N ILE A 75 1.39 -5.52 -8.61
CA ILE A 75 1.74 -4.24 -7.98
C ILE A 75 2.08 -4.44 -6.50
N ALA A 76 1.26 -5.20 -5.76
CA ALA A 76 1.47 -5.44 -4.34
C ALA A 76 2.79 -6.19 -4.07
N ILE A 77 3.07 -7.24 -4.84
CA ILE A 77 4.31 -8.01 -4.75
C ILE A 77 5.53 -7.12 -5.05
N LEU A 78 5.49 -6.34 -6.14
CA LEU A 78 6.60 -5.46 -6.51
C LEU A 78 6.81 -4.32 -5.52
N THR A 79 5.76 -3.79 -4.92
CA THR A 79 5.84 -2.80 -3.85
C THR A 79 6.63 -3.36 -2.66
N ALA A 80 6.29 -4.58 -2.23
CA ALA A 80 6.96 -5.25 -1.13
C ALA A 80 8.42 -5.64 -1.48
N LEU A 81 8.65 -6.11 -2.70
CA LEU A 81 9.96 -6.60 -3.14
C LEU A 81 10.95 -5.46 -3.36
N LEU A 82 10.53 -4.38 -4.04
CA LEU A 82 11.45 -3.33 -4.52
C LEU A 82 11.72 -2.22 -3.50
N GLY A 83 10.93 -2.11 -2.44
CA GLY A 83 11.10 -1.05 -1.45
C GLY A 83 12.49 -1.02 -0.80
N ILE A 84 13.03 -2.19 -0.44
CA ILE A 84 14.36 -2.31 0.19
C ILE A 84 15.48 -2.10 -0.82
N PRO A 85 15.54 -2.82 -1.96
CA PRO A 85 16.56 -2.60 -2.99
C PRO A 85 16.60 -1.16 -3.51
N ALA A 86 15.44 -0.55 -3.75
CA ALA A 86 15.34 0.83 -4.20
C ALA A 86 15.90 1.83 -3.18
N SER A 87 15.63 1.60 -1.87
CA SER A 87 16.17 2.43 -0.79
C SER A 87 17.69 2.31 -0.69
N GLN A 88 18.25 1.11 -0.77
CA GLN A 88 19.70 0.91 -0.78
C GLN A 88 20.35 1.49 -2.05
N ALA A 89 19.73 1.30 -3.21
CA ALA A 89 20.21 1.92 -4.45
C ALA A 89 20.21 3.45 -4.35
N ALA A 90 19.17 4.05 -3.75
CA ALA A 90 19.08 5.49 -3.58
C ALA A 90 20.16 6.06 -2.65
N ASP A 91 20.61 5.30 -1.66
CA ASP A 91 21.72 5.73 -0.80
C ASP A 91 23.09 5.65 -1.51
N LEU A 92 23.25 4.80 -2.54
CA LEU A 92 24.48 4.60 -3.31
C LEU A 92 24.58 5.45 -4.58
N TRP A 93 23.47 5.62 -5.33
CA TRP A 93 23.42 6.36 -6.61
C TRP A 93 22.75 7.73 -6.52
N GLY A 94 22.30 8.11 -5.33
CA GLY A 94 21.57 9.35 -5.10
C GLY A 94 20.06 9.16 -5.23
N ARG A 95 19.33 9.75 -4.31
CA ARG A 95 17.86 9.62 -4.22
C ARG A 95 17.13 10.18 -5.41
N LYS A 96 17.64 11.28 -6.01
CA LYS A 96 17.04 11.90 -7.19
C LYS A 96 16.99 10.94 -8.36
N THR A 97 18.14 10.35 -8.70
CA THR A 97 18.29 9.46 -9.86
C THR A 97 17.35 8.26 -9.74
N ILE A 98 17.35 7.60 -8.58
CA ILE A 98 16.49 6.43 -8.35
C ILE A 98 15.01 6.81 -8.38
N LEU A 99 14.61 7.91 -7.73
CA LEU A 99 13.23 8.39 -7.73
C LEU A 99 12.72 8.64 -9.16
N VAL A 100 13.50 9.36 -9.97
CA VAL A 100 13.14 9.69 -11.37
C VAL A 100 13.08 8.44 -12.23
N CYS A 101 14.03 7.51 -12.11
CA CYS A 101 14.00 6.23 -12.83
C CYS A 101 12.74 5.41 -12.49
N LEU A 102 12.44 5.25 -11.19
CA LEU A 102 11.30 4.47 -10.76
C LEU A 102 9.96 5.10 -11.20
N THR A 103 9.81 6.42 -11.09
CA THR A 103 8.60 7.12 -11.56
C THR A 103 8.44 7.06 -13.07
N SER A 104 9.54 7.05 -13.83
CA SER A 104 9.51 6.86 -15.29
C SER A 104 8.98 5.47 -15.68
N CYS A 105 9.27 4.43 -14.90
CA CYS A 105 8.68 3.10 -15.10
C CYS A 105 7.15 3.13 -14.96
N GLY A 106 6.63 3.95 -14.03
CA GLY A 106 5.19 4.17 -13.88
C GLY A 106 4.55 4.75 -15.14
N PHE A 107 5.19 5.73 -15.77
CA PHE A 107 4.77 6.29 -17.05
C PHE A 107 4.73 5.24 -18.16
N VAL A 108 5.84 4.52 -18.37
CA VAL A 108 5.96 3.51 -19.41
C VAL A 108 4.94 2.38 -19.22
N GLY A 109 4.84 1.86 -17.98
CA GLY A 109 3.89 0.78 -17.66
C GLY A 109 2.44 1.18 -17.91
N SER A 110 2.06 2.41 -17.53
CA SER A 110 0.71 2.93 -17.78
C SER A 110 0.39 3.04 -19.28
N LEU A 111 1.37 3.43 -20.10
CA LEU A 111 1.20 3.43 -21.57
C LEU A 111 1.05 2.03 -22.15
N ILE A 112 1.77 1.04 -21.61
CA ILE A 112 1.62 -0.37 -22.03
C ILE A 112 0.20 -0.85 -21.73
N ILE A 113 -0.33 -0.58 -20.52
CA ILE A 113 -1.69 -0.96 -20.15
C ILE A 113 -2.72 -0.29 -21.05
N ALA A 114 -2.58 1.01 -21.33
CA ALA A 114 -3.50 1.75 -22.17
C ALA A 114 -3.60 1.19 -23.60
N LYS A 115 -2.51 0.60 -24.11
CA LYS A 115 -2.44 0.00 -25.47
C LYS A 115 -2.59 -1.51 -25.48
N ALA A 116 -2.81 -2.15 -24.33
CA ALA A 116 -2.86 -3.59 -24.23
C ALA A 116 -4.01 -4.20 -25.05
N SER A 117 -3.74 -5.33 -25.70
CA SER A 117 -4.69 -6.12 -26.47
C SER A 117 -4.88 -7.55 -25.93
N SER A 118 -4.10 -7.93 -24.91
CA SER A 118 -4.18 -9.24 -24.27
C SER A 118 -3.94 -9.13 -22.75
N SER A 119 -4.46 -10.06 -21.97
CA SER A 119 -4.27 -10.12 -20.52
C SER A 119 -2.78 -10.15 -20.13
N GLY A 120 -1.95 -10.92 -20.85
CA GLY A 120 -0.50 -10.95 -20.62
C GLY A 120 0.17 -9.59 -20.82
N THR A 121 -0.26 -8.79 -21.81
CA THR A 121 0.27 -7.44 -22.01
C THR A 121 -0.17 -6.49 -20.89
N VAL A 122 -1.38 -6.64 -20.37
CA VAL A 122 -1.86 -5.87 -19.20
C VAL A 122 -1.02 -6.21 -17.98
N ILE A 123 -0.78 -7.49 -17.68
CA ILE A 123 0.06 -7.92 -16.55
C ILE A 123 1.48 -7.38 -16.70
N ALA A 124 2.07 -7.45 -17.90
CA ALA A 124 3.39 -6.87 -18.16
C ALA A 124 3.40 -5.34 -17.93
N GLY A 125 2.36 -4.64 -18.34
CA GLY A 125 2.19 -3.21 -18.08
C GLY A 125 2.08 -2.90 -16.58
N PHE A 126 1.32 -3.68 -15.82
CA PHE A 126 1.25 -3.57 -14.36
C PHE A 126 2.58 -3.93 -13.69
N ALA A 127 3.32 -4.91 -14.21
CA ALA A 127 4.64 -5.22 -13.71
C ALA A 127 5.61 -4.04 -13.90
N VAL A 128 5.65 -3.44 -15.08
CA VAL A 128 6.51 -2.27 -15.34
C VAL A 128 6.06 -1.06 -14.50
N SER A 129 4.75 -0.78 -14.42
CA SER A 129 4.26 0.32 -13.59
C SER A 129 4.45 0.06 -12.09
N GLY A 130 4.37 -1.20 -11.67
CA GLY A 130 4.60 -1.66 -10.32
C GLY A 130 6.03 -1.37 -9.80
N ILE A 131 7.01 -1.29 -10.70
CA ILE A 131 8.38 -0.88 -10.37
C ILE A 131 8.40 0.52 -9.73
N SER A 132 7.50 1.41 -10.15
CA SER A 132 7.39 2.76 -9.58
C SER A 132 7.09 2.78 -8.08
N PHE A 133 6.42 1.76 -7.58
CA PHE A 133 6.07 1.66 -6.15
C PHE A 133 7.28 1.38 -5.26
N GLY A 134 8.39 0.89 -5.80
CA GLY A 134 9.67 0.83 -5.10
C GLY A 134 10.16 2.20 -4.61
N ALA A 135 9.63 3.30 -5.15
CA ALA A 135 9.92 4.65 -4.69
C ALA A 135 9.17 5.04 -3.40
N GLN A 136 8.15 4.32 -2.95
CA GLN A 136 7.33 4.71 -1.79
C GLN A 136 8.16 4.99 -0.52
N PRO A 137 9.09 4.13 -0.09
CA PRO A 137 9.92 4.44 1.07
C PRO A 137 10.76 5.72 0.89
N LEU A 138 11.19 6.01 -0.36
CA LEU A 138 11.95 7.23 -0.66
C LEU A 138 11.09 8.48 -0.54
N LEU A 139 9.81 8.44 -0.96
CA LEU A 139 8.89 9.57 -0.85
C LEU A 139 8.71 9.97 0.62
N HIS A 140 8.50 8.99 1.51
CA HIS A 140 8.38 9.22 2.95
C HIS A 140 9.69 9.68 3.59
N ALA A 141 10.83 9.12 3.18
CA ALA A 141 12.14 9.52 3.68
C ALA A 141 12.47 10.97 3.26
N ILE A 142 12.33 11.29 1.97
CA ILE A 142 12.65 12.62 1.43
C ILE A 142 11.74 13.68 2.08
N SER A 143 10.44 13.44 2.17
CA SER A 143 9.50 14.38 2.79
C SER A 143 9.84 14.68 4.24
N SER A 144 10.31 13.69 5.00
CA SER A 144 10.68 13.85 6.40
C SER A 144 12.04 14.54 6.60
N GLU A 145 12.95 14.43 5.64
CA GLU A 145 14.30 15.01 5.72
C GLU A 145 14.35 16.48 5.29
N VAL A 146 13.48 16.88 4.36
CA VAL A 146 13.44 18.23 3.77
C VAL A 146 12.80 19.26 4.70
N VAL A 147 11.99 18.82 5.65
CA VAL A 147 11.32 19.69 6.64
C VAL A 147 11.94 19.56 8.03
N ALA A 148 11.82 20.62 8.84
CA ALA A 148 12.24 20.56 10.24
C ALA A 148 11.48 19.45 10.99
N ARG A 149 12.15 18.79 11.94
CA ARG A 149 11.59 17.62 12.67
C ARG A 149 10.22 17.88 13.28
N LYS A 150 9.95 19.11 13.71
CA LYS A 150 8.63 19.54 14.24
C LYS A 150 7.53 19.53 13.20
N TYR A 151 7.85 19.67 11.89
CA TYR A 151 6.88 19.67 10.79
C TYR A 151 6.75 18.32 10.07
N ARG A 152 7.50 17.29 10.46
CA ARG A 152 7.44 15.94 9.85
C ARG A 152 6.03 15.33 9.87
N PRO A 153 5.23 15.46 10.96
CA PRO A 153 3.86 14.95 10.94
C PRO A 153 3.00 15.58 9.84
N TRP A 154 3.21 16.88 9.56
CA TRP A 154 2.52 17.58 8.49
C TRP A 154 2.96 17.10 7.09
N ALA A 155 4.26 16.90 6.88
CA ALA A 155 4.77 16.39 5.62
C ALA A 155 4.25 14.98 5.33
N GLN A 156 4.28 14.10 6.32
CA GLN A 156 3.69 12.76 6.21
C GLN A 156 2.17 12.81 6.00
N GLY A 157 1.47 13.76 6.67
CA GLY A 157 0.06 14.03 6.46
C GLY A 157 -0.28 14.40 5.04
N SER A 158 0.51 15.27 4.43
CA SER A 158 0.29 15.70 3.05
C SER A 158 0.39 14.55 2.04
N ILE A 159 1.32 13.61 2.25
CA ILE A 159 1.45 12.40 1.42
C ILE A 159 0.18 11.55 1.52
N ASN A 160 -0.35 11.32 2.73
CA ASN A 160 -1.58 10.54 2.89
C ASN A 160 -2.82 11.26 2.34
N VAL A 161 -2.89 12.59 2.44
CA VAL A 161 -3.94 13.38 1.76
C VAL A 161 -3.86 13.22 0.25
N SER A 162 -2.66 13.25 -0.33
CA SER A 162 -2.45 13.02 -1.77
C SER A 162 -2.84 11.60 -2.18
N ALA A 163 -2.55 10.59 -1.34
CA ALA A 163 -3.02 9.22 -1.53
C ALA A 163 -4.55 9.16 -1.59
N SER A 164 -5.21 9.82 -0.63
CA SER A 164 -6.68 9.88 -0.58
C SER A 164 -7.27 10.52 -1.82
N LEU A 165 -6.72 11.64 -2.24
CA LEU A 165 -7.16 12.33 -3.46
C LEU A 165 -6.92 11.48 -4.71
N GLY A 166 -5.78 10.78 -4.80
CA GLY A 166 -5.47 9.86 -5.88
C GLY A 166 -6.48 8.71 -5.98
N ALA A 167 -6.85 8.12 -4.84
CA ALA A 167 -7.85 7.07 -4.78
C ALA A 167 -9.25 7.57 -5.16
N ILE A 168 -9.70 8.69 -4.59
CA ILE A 168 -11.02 9.28 -4.87
C ILE A 168 -11.15 9.61 -6.36
N ILE A 169 -10.18 10.35 -6.89
CA ILE A 169 -10.18 10.76 -8.30
C ILE A 169 -10.08 9.55 -9.21
N GLY A 170 -9.23 8.57 -8.85
CA GLY A 170 -9.09 7.32 -9.57
C GLY A 170 -10.41 6.54 -9.66
N LEU A 171 -11.11 6.36 -8.54
CA LEU A 171 -12.39 5.65 -8.48
C LEU A 171 -13.49 6.38 -9.25
N LEU A 172 -13.62 7.69 -9.06
CA LEU A 172 -14.68 8.46 -9.72
C LEU A 172 -14.45 8.57 -11.23
N ILE A 173 -13.24 8.91 -11.66
CA ILE A 173 -12.92 8.99 -13.09
C ILE A 173 -13.00 7.61 -13.74
N GLY A 174 -12.46 6.56 -13.09
CA GLY A 174 -12.59 5.19 -13.56
C GLY A 174 -14.05 4.80 -13.77
N GLY A 175 -14.89 5.02 -12.75
CA GLY A 175 -16.31 4.72 -12.81
C GLY A 175 -17.08 5.52 -13.88
N VAL A 176 -16.72 6.78 -14.12
CA VAL A 176 -17.33 7.60 -15.19
C VAL A 176 -16.93 7.10 -16.58
N LEU A 177 -15.64 6.79 -16.77
CA LEU A 177 -15.12 6.37 -18.07
C LEU A 177 -15.60 4.98 -18.51
N THR A 178 -15.90 4.10 -17.55
CA THR A 178 -16.40 2.73 -17.83
C THR A 178 -17.91 2.58 -17.63
N ARG A 179 -18.63 3.70 -17.51
CA ARG A 179 -20.09 3.70 -17.33
C ARG A 179 -20.82 3.23 -18.59
N HIS A 180 -22.01 2.65 -18.43
CA HIS A 180 -22.88 2.18 -19.53
C HIS A 180 -22.21 1.17 -20.46
N GLU A 181 -21.50 0.19 -19.89
CA GLU A 181 -20.81 -0.88 -20.62
C GLU A 181 -19.70 -0.38 -21.58
N HIS A 182 -19.22 0.84 -21.34
CA HIS A 182 -18.10 1.40 -22.12
C HIS A 182 -16.75 0.86 -21.59
N HIS A 183 -16.55 -0.45 -21.70
CA HIS A 183 -15.38 -1.13 -21.12
C HIS A 183 -14.05 -0.60 -21.63
N ASP A 184 -13.97 -0.15 -22.90
CA ASP A 184 -12.77 0.50 -23.48
C ASP A 184 -12.36 1.80 -22.76
N GLY A 185 -13.21 2.36 -21.92
CA GLY A 185 -12.90 3.55 -21.11
C GLY A 185 -11.68 3.41 -20.21
N PHE A 186 -11.29 2.15 -19.87
CA PHE A 186 -10.07 1.90 -19.11
C PHE A 186 -8.82 2.44 -19.82
N ARG A 187 -8.77 2.45 -21.16
CA ARG A 187 -7.64 2.98 -21.93
C ARG A 187 -7.43 4.47 -21.67
N ALA A 188 -8.53 5.24 -21.70
CA ALA A 188 -8.48 6.68 -21.40
C ALA A 188 -7.99 6.93 -19.97
N TYR A 189 -8.43 6.12 -19.02
CA TYR A 189 -7.95 6.16 -17.64
C TYR A 189 -6.44 5.97 -17.56
N TRP A 190 -5.88 4.96 -18.23
CA TRP A 190 -4.45 4.69 -18.18
C TRP A 190 -3.61 5.71 -18.97
N TYR A 191 -4.16 6.37 -20.00
CA TYR A 191 -3.51 7.53 -20.62
C TYR A 191 -3.46 8.72 -19.65
N MET A 192 -4.51 8.96 -18.89
CA MET A 192 -4.50 10.00 -17.85
C MET A 192 -3.45 9.70 -16.77
N VAL A 193 -3.41 8.48 -16.26
CA VAL A 193 -2.41 8.04 -15.26
C VAL A 193 -0.98 8.22 -15.81
N ALA A 194 -0.72 7.84 -17.07
CA ALA A 194 0.55 8.06 -17.73
C ALA A 194 0.91 9.55 -17.80
N GLY A 195 -0.03 10.41 -18.19
CA GLY A 195 0.19 11.86 -18.22
C GLY A 195 0.59 12.44 -16.86
N ILE A 196 -0.07 12.01 -15.79
CA ILE A 196 0.26 12.46 -14.42
C ILE A 196 1.65 11.94 -14.00
N TYR A 197 2.01 10.68 -14.31
CA TYR A 197 3.36 10.16 -14.07
C TYR A 197 4.43 10.96 -14.81
N ALA A 198 4.17 11.35 -16.07
CA ALA A 198 5.10 12.18 -16.84
C ALA A 198 5.34 13.53 -16.15
N VAL A 199 4.26 14.23 -15.75
CA VAL A 199 4.35 15.51 -15.03
C VAL A 199 5.08 15.33 -13.71
N ALA A 200 4.78 14.29 -12.94
CA ALA A 200 5.41 14.00 -11.67
C ALA A 200 6.92 13.72 -11.82
N THR A 201 7.30 12.94 -12.85
CA THR A 201 8.71 12.65 -13.17
C THR A 201 9.48 13.91 -13.52
N VAL A 202 8.91 14.76 -14.39
CA VAL A 202 9.50 16.05 -14.78
C VAL A 202 9.62 16.97 -13.56
N ALA A 203 8.57 17.06 -12.73
CA ALA A 203 8.61 17.88 -11.53
C ALA A 203 9.70 17.42 -10.54
N CYS A 204 9.85 16.10 -10.31
CA CYS A 204 10.93 15.57 -9.49
C CYS A 204 12.31 15.86 -10.09
N GLN A 205 12.46 15.76 -11.41
CA GLN A 205 13.73 16.07 -12.08
C GLN A 205 14.16 17.52 -11.89
N PHE A 206 13.25 18.49 -11.95
CA PHE A 206 13.58 19.90 -11.85
C PHE A 206 13.62 20.44 -10.41
N PHE A 207 12.70 20.02 -9.56
CA PHE A 207 12.57 20.58 -8.21
C PHE A 207 13.35 19.83 -7.14
N TYR A 208 13.78 18.58 -7.40
CA TYR A 208 14.57 17.82 -6.45
C TYR A 208 16.06 17.86 -6.79
N ASN A 209 16.82 18.70 -6.09
CA ASN A 209 18.27 18.80 -6.21
C ASN A 209 18.92 18.71 -4.81
N PRO A 210 19.00 17.48 -4.25
CA PRO A 210 19.67 17.28 -2.97
C PRO A 210 21.20 17.44 -3.13
N PRO A 211 21.92 17.83 -2.06
CA PRO A 211 23.38 17.75 -2.06
C PRO A 211 23.82 16.28 -2.17
N PRO A 212 24.93 15.99 -2.87
CA PRO A 212 25.43 14.63 -3.01
C PRO A 212 25.78 14.06 -1.63
N ARG A 213 25.43 12.78 -1.42
CA ARG A 213 25.76 12.06 -0.19
C ARG A 213 27.22 11.60 -0.21
N ALA A 214 27.79 11.38 0.97
CA ALA A 214 29.18 10.93 1.10
C ALA A 214 29.43 9.60 0.36
N LEU A 215 28.49 8.64 0.43
CA LEU A 215 28.61 7.37 -0.28
C LEU A 215 28.48 7.51 -1.80
N GLU A 216 27.69 8.48 -2.26
CA GLU A 216 27.51 8.77 -3.70
C GLU A 216 28.79 9.28 -4.34
N SER A 217 29.56 10.12 -3.64
CA SER A 217 30.75 10.78 -4.16
C SER A 217 32.05 9.96 -4.01
N VAL A 218 32.11 9.06 -3.02
CA VAL A 218 33.34 8.34 -2.68
C VAL A 218 33.46 7.00 -3.40
N LEU A 219 32.33 6.30 -3.64
CA LEU A 219 32.35 4.94 -4.18
C LEU A 219 32.30 4.92 -5.71
N SER A 220 33.13 4.08 -6.32
CA SER A 220 33.06 3.76 -7.76
C SER A 220 31.82 2.88 -8.07
N VAL A 221 31.39 2.85 -9.34
CA VAL A 221 30.21 2.06 -9.77
C VAL A 221 30.35 0.56 -9.42
N PRO A 222 31.51 -0.10 -9.65
CA PRO A 222 31.68 -1.50 -9.23
C PRO A 222 31.56 -1.71 -7.72
N GLU A 223 32.08 -0.79 -6.91
CA GLU A 223 31.98 -0.85 -5.45
C GLU A 223 30.54 -0.65 -4.98
N LYS A 224 29.77 0.25 -5.60
CA LYS A 224 28.34 0.41 -5.34
C LYS A 224 27.58 -0.88 -5.61
N MET A 225 27.82 -1.53 -6.75
CA MET A 225 27.20 -2.82 -7.09
C MET A 225 27.55 -3.92 -6.10
N ARG A 226 28.81 -3.93 -5.61
CA ARG A 226 29.28 -4.90 -4.60
C ARG A 226 28.65 -4.68 -3.22
N ASN A 227 28.30 -3.44 -2.91
CA ASN A 227 27.68 -3.07 -1.64
C ASN A 227 26.19 -3.40 -1.55
N LEU A 228 25.53 -3.73 -2.68
CA LEU A 228 24.17 -4.26 -2.68
C LEU A 228 24.14 -5.70 -2.14
N ASP A 229 23.06 -6.05 -1.49
CA ASP A 229 22.87 -7.37 -0.92
C ASP A 229 22.22 -8.35 -1.90
N TRP A 230 22.96 -8.72 -2.96
CA TRP A 230 22.46 -9.61 -4.00
C TRP A 230 21.99 -10.96 -3.46
N VAL A 231 22.68 -11.50 -2.45
CA VAL A 231 22.31 -12.78 -1.83
C VAL A 231 21.01 -12.63 -1.04
N GLY A 232 20.90 -11.55 -0.25
CA GLY A 232 19.66 -11.24 0.45
C GLY A 232 18.48 -11.03 -0.51
N TYR A 233 18.68 -10.31 -1.63
CA TYR A 233 17.64 -10.16 -2.66
C TYR A 233 17.29 -11.51 -3.32
N GLY A 234 18.28 -12.38 -3.51
CA GLY A 234 18.09 -13.72 -4.05
C GLY A 234 17.20 -14.61 -3.16
N PHE A 235 17.22 -14.42 -1.84
CA PHE A 235 16.30 -15.09 -0.91
C PHE A 235 14.98 -14.33 -0.75
N LEU A 236 15.00 -13.00 -0.73
CA LEU A 236 13.81 -12.18 -0.55
C LEU A 236 12.79 -12.38 -1.70
N THR A 237 13.30 -12.44 -2.93
CA THR A 237 12.44 -12.56 -4.13
C THR A 237 11.60 -13.84 -4.10
N PRO A 238 12.18 -15.06 -4.00
CA PRO A 238 11.36 -16.27 -3.94
C PRO A 238 10.55 -16.35 -2.64
N ALA A 239 11.06 -15.83 -1.51
CA ALA A 239 10.31 -15.78 -0.27
C ALA A 239 9.00 -15.00 -0.40
N LEU A 240 8.97 -13.88 -1.10
CA LEU A 240 7.76 -13.08 -1.29
C LEU A 240 6.93 -13.55 -2.47
N VAL A 241 7.56 -13.70 -3.65
CA VAL A 241 6.84 -14.01 -4.89
C VAL A 241 6.20 -15.39 -4.82
N LEU A 242 6.96 -16.43 -4.48
CA LEU A 242 6.44 -17.80 -4.46
C LEU A 242 5.45 -18.03 -3.30
N PHE A 243 5.68 -17.39 -2.16
CA PHE A 243 4.72 -17.45 -1.06
C PHE A 243 3.38 -16.80 -1.41
N CYS A 244 3.38 -15.58 -1.94
CA CYS A 244 2.14 -14.91 -2.36
C CYS A 244 1.45 -15.66 -3.51
N MET A 245 2.23 -16.16 -4.47
CA MET A 245 1.74 -16.93 -5.62
C MET A 245 1.06 -18.23 -5.20
N SER A 246 1.65 -18.96 -4.25
CA SER A 246 1.05 -20.19 -3.72
C SER A 246 -0.31 -19.95 -3.06
N LEU A 247 -0.41 -18.87 -2.28
CA LEU A 247 -1.66 -18.49 -1.63
C LEU A 247 -2.71 -18.00 -2.64
N ALA A 248 -2.29 -17.24 -3.67
CA ALA A 248 -3.18 -16.77 -4.73
C ALA A 248 -3.76 -17.92 -5.56
N TRP A 249 -2.98 -18.97 -5.79
CA TRP A 249 -3.43 -20.16 -6.52
C TRP A 249 -4.22 -21.15 -5.67
N SER A 250 -4.14 -21.07 -4.35
CA SER A 250 -4.81 -22.00 -3.47
C SER A 250 -6.32 -21.87 -3.55
N GLY A 251 -7.00 -22.96 -3.88
CA GLY A 251 -8.46 -23.03 -4.01
C GLY A 251 -8.99 -22.66 -5.41
N ASN A 252 -8.22 -21.93 -6.23
CA ASN A 252 -8.56 -21.63 -7.62
C ASN A 252 -7.31 -21.14 -8.40
N PRO A 253 -6.81 -21.83 -9.43
CA PRO A 253 -7.38 -23.05 -10.03
C PRO A 253 -6.93 -24.37 -9.35
N TYR A 254 -5.93 -24.35 -8.45
CA TYR A 254 -5.34 -25.54 -7.87
C TYR A 254 -5.79 -25.79 -6.44
N SER A 255 -5.93 -27.08 -6.05
CA SER A 255 -6.18 -27.44 -4.64
C SER A 255 -4.94 -27.23 -3.77
N TRP A 256 -5.11 -27.14 -2.45
CA TRP A 256 -3.99 -27.03 -1.51
C TRP A 256 -3.01 -28.23 -1.57
N THR A 257 -3.49 -29.39 -1.99
CA THR A 257 -2.67 -30.62 -2.14
C THR A 257 -1.98 -30.72 -3.48
N ASP A 258 -2.22 -29.79 -4.39
CA ASP A 258 -1.60 -29.79 -5.70
C ASP A 258 -0.11 -29.38 -5.60
N ALA A 259 0.73 -30.04 -6.42
CA ALA A 259 2.16 -29.82 -6.43
C ALA A 259 2.55 -28.36 -6.75
N HIS A 260 1.74 -27.67 -7.58
CA HIS A 260 1.99 -26.26 -7.92
C HIS A 260 1.87 -25.34 -6.69
N VAL A 261 0.86 -25.55 -5.84
CA VAL A 261 0.66 -24.77 -4.61
C VAL A 261 1.65 -25.18 -3.55
N LEU A 262 1.81 -26.50 -3.32
CA LEU A 262 2.65 -27.00 -2.23
C LEU A 262 4.14 -26.71 -2.47
N ALA A 263 4.65 -26.92 -3.69
CA ALA A 263 6.05 -26.66 -4.01
C ALA A 263 6.38 -25.15 -3.91
N THR A 264 5.55 -24.28 -4.48
CA THR A 264 5.76 -22.83 -4.39
C THR A 264 5.67 -22.32 -2.97
N PHE A 265 4.74 -22.83 -2.16
CA PHE A 265 4.62 -22.51 -0.74
C PHE A 265 5.88 -22.92 0.05
N LEU A 266 6.32 -24.18 -0.09
CA LEU A 266 7.48 -24.68 0.64
C LEU A 266 8.76 -23.94 0.24
N ILE A 267 8.99 -23.71 -1.06
CA ILE A 267 10.16 -22.95 -1.53
C ILE A 267 10.10 -21.51 -1.01
N GLY A 268 8.93 -20.87 -1.03
CA GLY A 268 8.74 -19.52 -0.48
C GLY A 268 9.08 -19.45 1.01
N VAL A 269 8.52 -20.36 1.81
CA VAL A 269 8.78 -20.43 3.26
C VAL A 269 10.25 -20.74 3.56
N LEU A 270 10.85 -21.73 2.89
CA LEU A 270 12.25 -22.08 3.09
C LEU A 270 13.20 -20.94 2.71
N SER A 271 12.89 -20.22 1.62
CA SER A 271 13.64 -19.01 1.22
C SER A 271 13.52 -17.90 2.27
N GLY A 272 12.35 -17.73 2.87
CA GLY A 272 12.14 -16.77 3.96
C GLY A 272 12.94 -17.13 5.22
N VAL A 273 12.93 -18.41 5.61
CA VAL A 273 13.75 -18.90 6.72
C VAL A 273 15.25 -18.72 6.41
N ALA A 274 15.69 -19.06 5.19
CA ALA A 274 17.06 -18.87 4.75
C ALA A 274 17.47 -17.39 4.79
N LEU A 275 16.59 -16.47 4.38
CA LEU A 275 16.81 -15.03 4.50
C LEU A 275 17.02 -14.60 5.96
N ILE A 276 16.16 -15.05 6.86
CA ILE A 276 16.27 -14.72 8.29
C ILE A 276 17.60 -15.25 8.85
N VAL A 277 17.97 -16.49 8.56
CA VAL A 277 19.25 -17.09 9.01
C VAL A 277 20.43 -16.32 8.41
N TYR A 278 20.39 -16.01 7.13
CA TYR A 278 21.44 -15.24 6.45
C TYR A 278 21.63 -13.86 7.09
N GLU A 279 20.56 -13.11 7.27
CA GLU A 279 20.60 -11.77 7.85
C GLU A 279 21.00 -11.76 9.33
N THR A 280 20.61 -12.77 10.12
CA THR A 280 20.90 -12.80 11.55
C THR A 280 22.26 -13.40 11.88
N SER A 281 22.72 -14.43 11.13
CA SER A 281 23.90 -15.23 11.50
C SER A 281 25.11 -14.96 10.61
N ILE A 282 24.92 -14.65 9.32
CA ILE A 282 26.01 -14.56 8.35
C ILE A 282 26.40 -13.10 8.07
N LYS A 283 25.42 -12.22 7.87
CA LYS A 283 25.69 -10.84 7.44
C LYS A 283 25.39 -9.83 8.55
N LYS A 284 26.45 -9.22 9.09
CA LYS A 284 26.34 -8.21 10.16
C LYS A 284 25.78 -6.86 9.69
N ASN A 285 25.97 -6.52 8.40
CA ASN A 285 25.51 -5.26 7.76
C ASN A 285 24.65 -5.61 6.53
N GLY A 286 23.56 -6.37 6.73
CA GLY A 286 22.61 -6.75 5.70
C GLY A 286 21.54 -5.70 5.43
N MET A 287 20.44 -6.13 4.79
CA MET A 287 19.27 -5.30 4.52
C MET A 287 18.63 -4.73 5.79
N PHE A 288 18.69 -5.52 6.88
CA PHE A 288 18.12 -5.16 8.16
C PHE A 288 19.21 -4.87 9.19
N HIS A 289 19.33 -3.62 9.62
CA HIS A 289 20.28 -3.26 10.67
C HIS A 289 19.80 -3.81 12.02
N HIS A 290 20.52 -4.80 12.58
CA HIS A 290 20.17 -5.44 13.86
C HIS A 290 20.00 -4.46 15.02
N ARG A 291 20.71 -3.31 15.00
CA ARG A 291 20.57 -2.27 16.01
C ARG A 291 19.17 -1.68 16.09
N LEU A 292 18.40 -1.66 14.99
CA LEU A 292 17.03 -1.15 14.96
C LEU A 292 16.09 -2.04 15.78
N PHE A 293 16.28 -3.36 15.73
CA PHE A 293 15.47 -4.32 16.48
C PHE A 293 15.77 -4.35 17.98
N ARG A 294 16.87 -3.74 18.43
CA ARG A 294 17.13 -3.51 19.87
C ARG A 294 16.23 -2.43 20.46
N ASP A 295 15.70 -1.52 19.64
CA ASP A 295 14.70 -0.55 20.09
C ASP A 295 13.32 -1.22 20.09
N ARG A 296 12.75 -1.38 21.29
CA ARG A 296 11.42 -1.96 21.50
C ARG A 296 10.35 -1.23 20.69
N ASN A 297 10.42 0.10 20.59
CA ASN A 297 9.46 0.88 19.82
C ASN A 297 9.50 0.53 18.35
N PHE A 298 10.68 0.26 17.79
CA PHE A 298 10.82 -0.13 16.38
C PHE A 298 10.12 -1.46 16.09
N ALA A 299 10.36 -2.48 16.91
CA ALA A 299 9.75 -3.80 16.72
C ALA A 299 8.22 -3.75 16.87
N LEU A 300 7.69 -3.01 17.86
CA LEU A 300 6.25 -2.83 18.05
C LEU A 300 5.61 -2.04 16.89
N ALA A 301 6.26 -0.95 16.46
CA ALA A 301 5.78 -0.16 15.32
C ALA A 301 5.74 -1.00 14.05
N LEU A 302 6.75 -1.86 13.83
CA LEU A 302 6.82 -2.78 12.72
C LEU A 302 5.63 -3.75 12.68
N GLY A 303 5.29 -4.34 13.82
CA GLY A 303 4.11 -5.20 13.96
C GLY A 303 2.79 -4.46 13.70
N CYS A 304 2.66 -3.23 14.21
CA CYS A 304 1.50 -2.38 13.95
C CYS A 304 1.35 -2.05 12.44
N ILE A 305 2.46 -1.69 11.77
CA ILE A 305 2.48 -1.37 10.34
C ILE A 305 2.12 -2.60 9.50
N PHE A 306 2.62 -3.77 9.85
CA PHE A 306 2.28 -5.02 9.18
C PHE A 306 0.77 -5.31 9.27
N ALA A 307 0.20 -5.23 10.47
CA ALA A 307 -1.24 -5.41 10.67
C ALA A 307 -2.08 -4.33 9.96
N GLU A 308 -1.58 -3.09 9.91
CA GLU A 308 -2.19 -1.99 9.15
C GLU A 308 -2.21 -2.30 7.66
N GLY A 309 -1.11 -2.78 7.10
CA GLY A 309 -1.01 -3.18 5.70
C GLY A 309 -2.01 -4.28 5.34
N MET A 310 -2.11 -5.32 6.16
CA MET A 310 -3.12 -6.37 5.98
C MET A 310 -4.54 -5.78 5.99
N ALA A 311 -4.88 -4.97 6.99
CA ALA A 311 -6.21 -4.36 7.11
C ALA A 311 -6.55 -3.41 5.95
N PHE A 312 -5.58 -2.64 5.46
CA PHE A 312 -5.76 -1.77 4.30
C PHE A 312 -6.08 -2.55 3.03
N HIS A 313 -5.30 -3.58 2.73
CA HIS A 313 -5.54 -4.39 1.52
C HIS A 313 -6.81 -5.23 1.63
N CYS A 314 -7.18 -5.69 2.83
CA CYS A 314 -8.48 -6.30 3.07
C CYS A 314 -9.61 -5.33 2.69
N GLY A 315 -9.63 -4.12 3.25
CA GLY A 315 -10.63 -3.10 2.92
C GLY A 315 -10.63 -2.74 1.44
N ASN A 316 -9.44 -2.56 0.85
CA ASN A 316 -9.30 -2.18 -0.56
C ASN A 316 -9.88 -3.19 -1.55
N ASN A 317 -9.70 -4.48 -1.31
CA ASN A 317 -10.13 -5.51 -2.24
C ASN A 317 -11.54 -6.05 -1.94
N TYR A 318 -11.86 -6.24 -0.65
CA TYR A 318 -13.11 -6.91 -0.28
C TYR A 318 -14.30 -5.97 -0.12
N PHE A 319 -14.10 -4.68 0.22
CA PHE A 319 -15.21 -3.73 0.36
C PHE A 319 -15.95 -3.53 -0.96
N ALA A 320 -15.24 -3.15 -2.02
CA ALA A 320 -15.85 -2.95 -3.34
C ALA A 320 -16.45 -4.25 -3.90
N PHE A 321 -15.80 -5.38 -3.67
CA PHE A 321 -16.27 -6.69 -4.09
C PHE A 321 -17.56 -7.07 -3.37
N GLU A 322 -17.63 -6.95 -2.04
CA GLU A 322 -18.83 -7.23 -1.26
C GLU A 322 -20.00 -6.33 -1.68
N VAL A 323 -19.75 -5.02 -1.81
CA VAL A 323 -20.77 -4.07 -2.26
C VAL A 323 -21.28 -4.42 -3.66
N SER A 324 -20.40 -4.80 -4.58
CA SER A 324 -20.79 -5.18 -5.95
C SER A 324 -21.61 -6.46 -6.02
N VAL A 325 -21.36 -7.41 -5.12
CA VAL A 325 -22.07 -8.69 -5.08
C VAL A 325 -23.41 -8.55 -4.37
N LEU A 326 -23.46 -7.82 -3.25
CA LEU A 326 -24.63 -7.80 -2.38
C LEU A 326 -25.60 -6.65 -2.64
N PHE A 327 -25.14 -5.50 -3.17
CA PHE A 327 -25.97 -4.28 -3.11
C PHE A 327 -26.01 -3.42 -4.37
N ALA A 328 -24.95 -3.32 -5.17
CA ALA A 328 -24.85 -2.30 -6.20
C ALA A 328 -24.68 -2.85 -7.60
N THR A 329 -25.30 -2.16 -8.55
CA THR A 329 -25.29 -2.52 -9.96
C THR A 329 -24.49 -1.55 -10.83
N ASP A 330 -24.23 -0.32 -10.36
CA ASP A 330 -23.54 0.75 -11.12
C ASP A 330 -22.12 0.96 -10.57
N ASN A 331 -21.10 0.82 -11.43
CA ASN A 331 -19.70 1.01 -11.09
C ASN A 331 -19.40 2.39 -10.51
N LEU A 332 -20.10 3.45 -10.94
CA LEU A 332 -19.93 4.77 -10.38
C LEU A 332 -20.43 4.86 -8.93
N ILE A 333 -21.55 4.18 -8.60
CA ILE A 333 -22.08 4.15 -7.25
C ILE A 333 -21.13 3.40 -6.32
N ILE A 334 -20.61 2.26 -6.77
CA ILE A 334 -19.60 1.48 -6.03
C ILE A 334 -18.35 2.34 -5.79
N GLY A 335 -17.86 3.01 -6.82
CA GLY A 335 -16.71 3.93 -6.72
C GLY A 335 -16.97 5.10 -5.78
N ALA A 336 -18.16 5.69 -5.80
CA ALA A 336 -18.54 6.78 -4.91
C ALA A 336 -18.63 6.33 -3.45
N GLN A 337 -19.25 5.16 -3.18
CA GLN A 337 -19.31 4.59 -1.83
C GLN A 337 -17.91 4.27 -1.30
N TYR A 338 -17.06 3.68 -2.13
CA TYR A 338 -15.70 3.39 -1.74
C TYR A 338 -14.85 4.66 -1.54
N SER A 339 -15.09 5.71 -2.30
CA SER A 339 -14.43 7.02 -2.14
C SER A 339 -14.67 7.63 -0.76
N MET A 340 -15.78 7.31 -0.08
CA MET A 340 -16.04 7.77 1.29
C MET A 340 -14.97 7.29 2.28
N ALA A 341 -14.45 6.07 2.12
CA ALA A 341 -13.37 5.57 2.95
C ALA A 341 -12.07 6.40 2.76
N PHE A 342 -11.79 6.82 1.53
CA PHE A 342 -10.62 7.66 1.23
C PHE A 342 -10.80 9.11 1.67
N ILE A 343 -12.02 9.66 1.65
CA ILE A 343 -12.30 10.97 2.26
C ILE A 343 -11.98 10.93 3.75
N ALA A 344 -12.43 9.89 4.43
CA ALA A 344 -12.11 9.67 5.84
C ALA A 344 -10.60 9.53 6.07
N LEU A 345 -9.89 8.84 5.17
CA LEU A 345 -8.43 8.75 5.15
C LEU A 345 -7.78 10.13 5.14
N GLY A 346 -8.18 10.99 4.23
CA GLY A 346 -7.62 12.33 4.11
C GLY A 346 -7.87 13.19 5.36
N ILE A 347 -9.10 13.19 5.87
CA ILE A 347 -9.48 13.94 7.08
C ILE A 347 -8.66 13.46 8.29
N SER A 348 -8.58 12.16 8.50
CA SER A 348 -7.85 11.59 9.64
C SER A 348 -6.34 11.85 9.53
N ALA A 349 -5.77 11.86 8.31
CA ALA A 349 -4.39 12.22 8.09
C ALA A 349 -4.09 13.67 8.52
N ILE A 350 -4.99 14.61 8.23
CA ILE A 350 -4.88 15.99 8.68
C ILE A 350 -4.99 16.06 10.20
N MET A 351 -6.04 15.48 10.78
CA MET A 351 -6.28 15.52 12.23
C MET A 351 -5.12 14.91 13.02
N SER A 352 -4.60 13.75 12.60
CA SER A 352 -3.46 13.12 13.27
C SER A 352 -2.17 13.92 13.09
N GLY A 353 -1.97 14.59 11.92
CA GLY A 353 -0.87 15.53 11.71
C GLY A 353 -0.89 16.70 12.68
N ILE A 354 -2.06 17.31 12.87
CA ILE A 354 -2.28 18.38 13.86
C ILE A 354 -2.02 17.85 15.27
N TRP A 355 -2.65 16.74 15.64
CA TRP A 355 -2.49 16.14 16.97
C TRP A 355 -1.03 15.84 17.28
N CYS A 356 -0.33 15.10 16.43
CA CYS A 356 1.06 14.74 16.64
C CYS A 356 1.99 15.96 16.70
N SER A 357 1.69 17.02 15.96
CA SER A 357 2.49 18.25 15.95
C SER A 357 2.31 19.06 17.26
N ILE A 358 1.11 19.08 17.82
CA ILE A 358 0.79 19.83 19.04
C ILE A 358 1.15 19.02 20.30
N SER A 359 0.66 17.79 20.39
CA SER A 359 0.83 16.94 21.59
C SER A 359 2.19 16.27 21.68
N LYS A 360 2.92 16.16 20.54
CA LYS A 360 4.18 15.40 20.41
C LYS A 360 4.04 13.93 20.82
N ALA A 361 2.80 13.43 20.89
CA ALA A 361 2.43 12.08 21.28
C ALA A 361 1.95 11.30 20.04
N LEU A 362 2.51 10.10 19.84
CA LEU A 362 2.18 9.20 18.73
C LEU A 362 1.30 8.03 19.18
N ARG A 363 1.39 7.65 20.45
CA ARG A 363 0.73 6.46 21.01
C ARG A 363 -0.80 6.53 20.90
N PHE A 364 -1.40 7.63 21.38
CA PHE A 364 -2.86 7.77 21.42
C PHE A 364 -3.51 7.71 20.03
N PRO A 365 -3.03 8.45 18.99
CA PRO A 365 -3.57 8.33 17.64
C PRO A 365 -3.51 6.93 17.07
N ILE A 366 -2.44 6.17 17.34
CA ILE A 366 -2.29 4.79 16.84
C ILE A 366 -3.36 3.87 17.45
N ILE A 367 -3.56 3.95 18.77
CA ILE A 367 -4.58 3.14 19.45
C ILE A 367 -5.99 3.48 18.94
N LEU A 368 -6.27 4.77 18.81
CA LEU A 368 -7.56 5.26 18.30
C LEU A 368 -7.80 4.76 16.85
N ALA A 369 -6.76 4.78 16.03
CA ALA A 369 -6.80 4.30 14.66
C ALA A 369 -7.21 2.82 14.57
N PHE A 370 -6.53 1.97 15.33
CA PHE A 370 -6.89 0.56 15.35
C PHE A 370 -8.27 0.33 15.94
N GLY A 371 -8.71 1.12 16.93
CA GLY A 371 -10.06 1.08 17.48
C GLY A 371 -11.13 1.32 16.41
N PHE A 372 -10.98 2.36 15.60
CA PHE A 372 -11.89 2.61 14.48
C PHE A 372 -11.83 1.55 13.38
N LYS A 373 -10.63 1.02 13.08
CA LYS A 373 -10.49 -0.11 12.13
C LYS A 373 -11.22 -1.35 12.63
N ILE A 374 -11.07 -1.70 13.90
CA ILE A 374 -11.79 -2.84 14.49
C ILE A 374 -13.31 -2.63 14.38
N LEU A 375 -13.79 -1.43 14.73
CA LEU A 375 -15.20 -1.09 14.63
C LEU A 375 -15.71 -1.25 13.18
N PHE A 376 -14.98 -0.69 12.20
CA PHE A 376 -15.32 -0.83 10.79
C PHE A 376 -15.37 -2.30 10.35
N MET A 377 -14.35 -3.10 10.67
CA MET A 377 -14.29 -4.51 10.27
C MET A 377 -15.42 -5.34 10.92
N VAL A 378 -15.75 -5.07 12.19
CA VAL A 378 -16.87 -5.73 12.87
C VAL A 378 -18.20 -5.33 12.25
N LEU A 379 -18.40 -4.05 11.92
CA LEU A 379 -19.60 -3.59 11.23
C LEU A 379 -19.75 -4.26 9.86
N MET A 380 -18.70 -4.34 9.06
CA MET A 380 -18.71 -5.06 7.78
C MET A 380 -19.04 -6.55 7.96
N ALA A 381 -18.53 -7.20 9.00
CA ALA A 381 -18.86 -8.60 9.31
C ALA A 381 -20.34 -8.82 9.67
N THR A 382 -21.06 -7.77 10.08
CA THR A 382 -22.50 -7.82 10.46
C THR A 382 -23.43 -7.30 9.37
N VAL A 383 -22.89 -6.87 8.22
CA VAL A 383 -23.69 -6.34 7.11
C VAL A 383 -24.71 -7.38 6.63
N SER A 384 -25.99 -6.97 6.58
CA SER A 384 -27.11 -7.75 6.07
C SER A 384 -28.05 -6.86 5.25
N ASN A 385 -28.91 -7.45 4.41
CA ASN A 385 -29.85 -6.69 3.55
C ASN A 385 -30.73 -5.69 4.33
N SER A 386 -31.02 -5.96 5.61
CA SER A 386 -31.83 -5.09 6.46
C SER A 386 -31.11 -3.81 6.88
N PHE A 387 -29.79 -3.78 6.83
CA PHE A 387 -28.97 -2.66 7.30
C PHE A 387 -28.75 -1.58 6.23
N CYS A 388 -28.93 -1.91 4.96
CA CYS A 388 -28.68 -0.99 3.84
C CYS A 388 -29.63 0.22 3.80
N ASN A 389 -30.80 0.13 4.44
CA ASN A 389 -31.77 1.22 4.52
C ASN A 389 -31.51 2.24 5.64
N THR A 390 -30.53 2.01 6.53
CA THR A 390 -30.39 2.84 7.75
C THR A 390 -28.96 3.36 8.00
N SER A 391 -27.95 3.00 7.23
CA SER A 391 -26.58 3.34 7.59
C SER A 391 -26.01 4.54 6.85
N ARG A 392 -26.23 5.71 7.43
CA ARG A 392 -25.18 6.73 7.53
C ARG A 392 -24.27 6.28 8.67
N ILE A 393 -23.16 5.64 8.40
CA ILE A 393 -22.16 5.35 9.42
C ILE A 393 -20.90 6.12 9.12
N ASP A 394 -20.50 6.84 10.14
CA ASP A 394 -19.36 7.73 10.24
C ASP A 394 -18.03 7.02 10.12
N ARG A 395 -17.12 7.78 9.65
CA ARG A 395 -15.75 7.65 9.21
C ARG A 395 -14.79 7.66 10.37
N ASP A 396 -13.65 7.15 10.10
CA ASP A 396 -12.31 7.61 10.42
C ASP A 396 -11.37 6.47 10.83
N TYR A 397 -10.23 6.36 10.20
CA TYR A 397 -8.89 6.56 10.72
C TYR A 397 -7.76 5.86 9.98
N ILE A 398 -6.65 6.57 9.79
CA ILE A 398 -5.46 6.14 9.08
C ILE A 398 -4.18 6.66 9.70
N ARG A 399 -3.11 5.91 9.60
CA ARG A 399 -1.71 6.27 9.26
C ARG A 399 -0.73 5.16 9.58
N SER A 400 0.32 4.91 8.94
CA SER A 400 1.41 5.31 8.10
C SER A 400 2.54 4.27 8.08
N TYR A 401 3.37 4.22 7.06
CA TYR A 401 4.67 3.59 6.78
C TYR A 401 4.61 2.44 5.77
N ASP A 402 4.98 2.78 4.51
CA ASP A 402 4.60 1.98 3.34
C ASP A 402 5.39 0.71 3.10
N LEU A 403 6.62 0.56 3.60
CA LEU A 403 7.42 -0.63 3.32
C LEU A 403 6.83 -1.89 3.96
N TYR A 404 6.58 -1.83 5.26
CA TYR A 404 6.01 -2.96 6.01
C TYR A 404 4.50 -3.13 5.79
N ARG A 405 3.83 -2.05 5.41
CA ARG A 405 2.45 -2.06 4.95
C ARG A 405 2.31 -2.89 3.69
N SER A 406 3.22 -2.77 2.72
CA SER A 406 3.20 -3.55 1.48
C SER A 406 3.46 -5.04 1.73
N LEU A 407 4.39 -5.40 2.64
CA LEU A 407 4.58 -6.79 3.08
C LEU A 407 3.33 -7.35 3.76
N GLY A 408 2.75 -6.61 4.71
CA GLY A 408 1.49 -6.97 5.33
C GLY A 408 0.37 -7.07 4.31
N GLY A 409 0.36 -6.20 3.31
CA GLY A 409 -0.61 -6.16 2.23
C GLY A 409 -0.60 -7.40 1.35
N SER A 410 0.53 -7.77 0.80
CA SER A 410 0.65 -8.92 -0.11
C SER A 410 0.34 -10.24 0.61
N ILE A 411 0.90 -10.44 1.80
CA ILE A 411 0.60 -11.60 2.65
C ILE A 411 -0.87 -11.58 3.07
N GLY A 412 -1.38 -10.41 3.46
CA GLY A 412 -2.76 -10.25 3.90
C GLY A 412 -3.75 -10.59 2.80
N LEU A 413 -3.56 -10.05 1.60
CA LEU A 413 -4.45 -10.30 0.47
C LEU A 413 -4.49 -11.80 0.12
N ALA A 414 -3.34 -12.45 0.08
CA ALA A 414 -3.24 -13.88 -0.19
C ALA A 414 -3.94 -14.74 0.90
N VAL A 415 -3.73 -14.41 2.19
CA VAL A 415 -4.39 -15.07 3.32
C VAL A 415 -5.91 -14.85 3.26
N PHE A 416 -6.37 -13.63 3.00
CA PHE A 416 -7.80 -13.32 2.93
C PHE A 416 -8.47 -13.99 1.74
N ASN A 417 -7.77 -14.08 0.59
CA ASN A 417 -8.28 -14.83 -0.56
C ASN A 417 -8.45 -16.32 -0.21
N ALA A 418 -7.49 -16.93 0.49
CA ALA A 418 -7.61 -18.31 0.95
C ALA A 418 -8.79 -18.50 1.93
N ILE A 419 -8.98 -17.58 2.89
CA ILE A 419 -10.11 -17.63 3.83
C ILE A 419 -11.44 -17.50 3.08
N PHE A 420 -11.52 -16.53 2.16
CA PHE A 420 -12.74 -16.29 1.37
C PHE A 420 -13.08 -17.49 0.48
N SER A 421 -12.14 -17.98 -0.33
CA SER A 421 -12.35 -19.11 -1.24
C SER A 421 -12.72 -20.38 -0.50
N ASN A 422 -12.05 -20.68 0.62
CA ASN A 422 -12.37 -21.83 1.44
C ASN A 422 -13.75 -21.68 2.11
N GLY A 423 -14.07 -20.48 2.60
CA GLY A 423 -15.38 -20.15 3.13
C GLY A 423 -16.48 -20.30 2.09
N LEU A 424 -16.27 -19.79 0.89
CA LEU A 424 -17.26 -19.88 -0.19
C LEU A 424 -17.46 -21.32 -0.66
N SER A 425 -16.39 -22.06 -0.93
CA SER A 425 -16.49 -23.46 -1.37
C SER A 425 -17.18 -24.36 -0.34
N SER A 426 -16.95 -24.13 0.94
CA SER A 426 -17.56 -24.90 2.02
C SER A 426 -19.05 -24.56 2.26
N ASN A 427 -19.47 -23.31 1.97
CA ASN A 427 -20.82 -22.85 2.27
C ASN A 427 -21.73 -22.83 1.03
N LEU A 428 -21.20 -22.84 -0.18
CA LEU A 428 -21.95 -22.69 -1.43
C LEU A 428 -23.02 -23.80 -1.59
N GLY A 429 -22.59 -25.05 -1.54
CA GLY A 429 -23.48 -26.20 -1.64
C GLY A 429 -24.57 -26.24 -0.54
N PRO A 430 -24.17 -26.23 0.75
CA PRO A 430 -25.14 -26.31 1.86
C PRO A 430 -26.16 -25.16 1.87
N LYS A 431 -25.74 -23.91 1.58
CA LYS A 431 -26.63 -22.74 1.62
C LYS A 431 -27.64 -22.74 0.47
N ILE A 432 -27.20 -23.07 -0.75
CA ILE A 432 -28.11 -23.19 -1.90
C ILE A 432 -29.08 -24.38 -1.68
N SER A 433 -28.58 -25.54 -1.25
CA SER A 433 -29.43 -26.70 -0.97
C SER A 433 -30.50 -26.40 0.07
N HIS A 434 -30.11 -25.74 1.17
CA HIS A 434 -31.04 -25.35 2.23
C HIS A 434 -32.12 -24.37 1.75
N ALA A 435 -31.82 -23.55 0.75
CA ALA A 435 -32.77 -22.59 0.20
C ALA A 435 -33.76 -23.23 -0.80
N VAL A 436 -33.32 -24.20 -1.63
CA VAL A 436 -34.14 -24.73 -2.74
C VAL A 436 -34.82 -26.04 -2.42
N LEU A 437 -34.31 -26.90 -1.53
CA LEU A 437 -34.90 -28.17 -1.18
C LEU A 437 -36.31 -28.05 -0.54
N PRO A 438 -36.58 -27.06 0.35
CA PRO A 438 -37.91 -26.87 0.91
C PRO A 438 -38.99 -26.54 -0.15
N LEU A 439 -38.58 -26.03 -1.31
CA LEU A 439 -39.44 -25.72 -2.44
C LEU A 439 -39.70 -26.93 -3.36
N GLY A 440 -39.23 -28.12 -2.96
CA GLY A 440 -39.44 -29.37 -3.69
C GLY A 440 -38.46 -29.61 -4.84
N PHE A 441 -37.33 -28.88 -4.90
CA PHE A 441 -36.31 -29.07 -5.93
C PHE A 441 -35.60 -30.45 -5.75
N PRO A 442 -35.38 -31.24 -6.84
CA PRO A 442 -34.78 -32.56 -6.73
C PRO A 442 -33.30 -32.50 -6.32
N GLU A 443 -32.88 -33.26 -5.31
CA GLU A 443 -31.45 -33.30 -4.87
C GLU A 443 -30.48 -33.66 -5.98
N ARG A 444 -30.86 -34.48 -6.95
CA ARG A 444 -30.03 -34.92 -8.07
C ARG A 444 -29.62 -33.76 -9.00
N GLU A 445 -30.47 -32.77 -9.11
CA GLU A 445 -30.25 -31.59 -9.99
C GLU A 445 -29.42 -30.49 -9.31
N LEU A 446 -29.15 -30.59 -8.00
CA LEU A 446 -28.29 -29.64 -7.28
C LEU A 446 -26.89 -29.56 -7.85
N LEU A 447 -26.33 -30.67 -8.36
CA LEU A 447 -25.00 -30.71 -8.99
C LEU A 447 -24.91 -29.84 -10.24
N GLN A 448 -26.02 -29.59 -10.93
CA GLN A 448 -26.10 -28.72 -12.09
C GLN A 448 -26.49 -27.28 -11.70
N LEU A 449 -27.39 -27.14 -10.71
CA LEU A 449 -27.89 -25.86 -10.25
C LEU A 449 -26.79 -25.01 -9.59
N ILE A 450 -25.97 -25.59 -8.72
CA ILE A 450 -24.95 -24.86 -7.95
C ILE A 450 -23.92 -24.19 -8.88
N PRO A 451 -23.29 -24.88 -9.84
CA PRO A 451 -22.37 -24.24 -10.79
C PRO A 451 -23.07 -23.22 -11.70
N ALA A 452 -24.27 -23.51 -12.17
CA ALA A 452 -25.02 -22.62 -13.05
C ALA A 452 -25.36 -21.29 -12.35
N LEU A 453 -25.73 -21.31 -11.06
CA LEU A 453 -25.94 -20.10 -10.25
C LEU A 453 -24.61 -19.38 -9.96
N ALA A 454 -23.57 -20.11 -9.60
CA ALA A 454 -22.27 -19.54 -9.27
C ALA A 454 -21.62 -18.80 -10.47
N HIS A 455 -21.80 -19.32 -11.69
CA HIS A 455 -21.29 -18.71 -12.91
C HIS A 455 -22.29 -17.77 -13.62
N ASN A 456 -23.50 -17.59 -13.06
CA ASN A 456 -24.58 -16.81 -13.64
C ASN A 456 -24.93 -17.26 -15.08
N ASP A 457 -24.86 -18.58 -15.33
CA ASP A 457 -25.15 -19.15 -16.62
C ASP A 457 -26.67 -19.32 -16.84
N THR A 458 -27.26 -18.29 -17.43
CA THR A 458 -28.71 -18.25 -17.71
C THR A 458 -29.17 -19.30 -18.71
N VAL A 459 -28.25 -19.81 -19.56
CA VAL A 459 -28.58 -20.87 -20.55
C VAL A 459 -28.62 -22.21 -19.83
N ALA A 460 -27.61 -22.52 -19.02
CA ALA A 460 -27.57 -23.73 -18.21
C ALA A 460 -28.77 -23.80 -17.24
N LEU A 461 -29.12 -22.69 -16.58
CA LEU A 461 -30.27 -22.61 -15.68
C LEU A 461 -31.58 -23.01 -16.37
N LYS A 462 -31.83 -22.59 -17.60
CA LYS A 462 -33.05 -22.91 -18.36
C LYS A 462 -33.15 -24.38 -18.76
N GLN A 463 -32.06 -25.13 -18.76
CA GLN A 463 -32.00 -26.54 -19.17
C GLN A 463 -32.21 -27.50 -17.99
N ILE A 464 -32.20 -27.01 -16.75
CA ILE A 464 -32.35 -27.84 -15.54
C ILE A 464 -33.83 -28.25 -15.36
N HIS A 465 -34.06 -29.54 -15.16
CA HIS A 465 -35.42 -30.08 -14.95
C HIS A 465 -35.99 -29.62 -13.61
N GLY A 466 -37.24 -29.17 -13.63
CA GLY A 466 -37.95 -28.75 -12.42
C GLY A 466 -37.60 -27.32 -11.93
N ILE A 467 -36.89 -26.50 -12.75
CA ILE A 467 -36.57 -25.14 -12.36
C ILE A 467 -37.80 -24.23 -12.50
N SER A 468 -38.04 -23.42 -11.50
CA SER A 468 -39.06 -22.36 -11.50
C SER A 468 -38.43 -21.02 -11.14
N PRO A 469 -39.06 -19.88 -11.49
CA PRO A 469 -38.55 -18.56 -11.05
C PRO A 469 -38.35 -18.46 -9.54
N GLU A 470 -39.22 -19.11 -8.75
CA GLU A 470 -39.13 -19.15 -7.28
C GLU A 470 -37.87 -19.89 -6.82
N ILE A 471 -37.56 -21.04 -7.46
CA ILE A 471 -36.35 -21.83 -7.16
C ILE A 471 -35.10 -21.05 -7.54
N ILE A 472 -35.10 -20.31 -8.67
CA ILE A 472 -33.96 -19.44 -9.06
C ILE A 472 -33.77 -18.34 -8.01
N HIS A 473 -34.84 -17.67 -7.58
CA HIS A 473 -34.77 -16.64 -6.53
C HIS A 473 -34.22 -17.20 -5.22
N ALA A 474 -34.75 -18.32 -4.75
CA ALA A 474 -34.29 -18.98 -3.54
C ALA A 474 -32.82 -19.43 -3.68
N GLY A 475 -32.42 -19.93 -4.85
CA GLY A 475 -31.05 -20.33 -5.14
C GLY A 475 -30.09 -19.14 -5.12
N VAL A 476 -30.49 -18.00 -5.67
CA VAL A 476 -29.72 -16.73 -5.61
C VAL A 476 -29.62 -16.23 -4.17
N ASP A 477 -30.69 -16.29 -3.38
CA ASP A 477 -30.63 -15.93 -1.96
C ASP A 477 -29.68 -16.84 -1.17
N GLY A 478 -29.68 -18.14 -1.46
CA GLY A 478 -28.72 -19.10 -0.89
C GLY A 478 -27.27 -18.80 -1.31
N LEU A 479 -27.05 -18.40 -2.57
CA LEU A 479 -25.77 -17.98 -3.08
C LEU A 479 -25.27 -16.71 -2.36
N LEU A 480 -26.11 -15.69 -2.25
CA LEU A 480 -25.78 -14.45 -1.54
C LEU A 480 -25.45 -14.69 -0.06
N GLU A 481 -26.17 -15.61 0.57
CA GLU A 481 -25.88 -16.00 1.96
C GLU A 481 -24.53 -16.72 2.09
N ALA A 482 -24.15 -17.56 1.13
CA ALA A 482 -22.83 -18.19 1.09
C ALA A 482 -21.72 -17.13 0.95
N TYR A 483 -21.92 -16.13 0.11
CA TYR A 483 -21.00 -14.98 -0.02
C TYR A 483 -20.87 -14.20 1.29
N ARG A 484 -21.99 -13.89 1.97
CA ARG A 484 -21.99 -13.17 3.27
C ARG A 484 -21.16 -13.88 4.33
N VAL A 485 -21.38 -15.20 4.48
CA VAL A 485 -20.64 -15.99 5.47
C VAL A 485 -19.14 -15.97 5.15
N SER A 486 -18.78 -16.02 3.87
CA SER A 486 -17.39 -15.99 3.41
C SER A 486 -16.72 -14.63 3.66
N PHE A 487 -17.38 -13.52 3.34
CA PHE A 487 -16.91 -12.17 3.67
C PHE A 487 -16.77 -11.95 5.17
N ARG A 488 -17.73 -12.43 5.95
CA ARG A 488 -17.69 -12.34 7.43
C ARG A 488 -16.40 -12.96 8.00
N GLY A 489 -15.96 -14.10 7.46
CA GLY A 489 -14.70 -14.74 7.84
C GLY A 489 -13.49 -13.83 7.63
N VAL A 490 -13.42 -13.15 6.49
CA VAL A 490 -12.35 -12.21 6.15
C VAL A 490 -12.34 -11.01 7.11
N TRP A 491 -13.49 -10.37 7.33
CA TRP A 491 -13.62 -9.21 8.20
C TRP A 491 -13.26 -9.50 9.65
N LEU A 492 -13.74 -10.62 10.21
CA LEU A 492 -13.46 -11.00 11.59
C LEU A 492 -11.97 -11.35 11.80
N THR A 493 -11.35 -12.01 10.83
CA THR A 493 -9.90 -12.28 10.89
C THR A 493 -9.10 -10.97 10.89
N THR A 494 -9.47 -10.02 10.04
CA THR A 494 -8.83 -8.71 10.00
C THR A 494 -9.05 -7.92 11.29
N ALA A 495 -10.26 -7.96 11.85
CA ALA A 495 -10.56 -7.31 13.13
C ALA A 495 -9.69 -7.86 14.27
N SER A 496 -9.48 -9.19 14.32
CA SER A 496 -8.63 -9.82 15.34
C SER A 496 -7.17 -9.39 15.22
N LEU A 497 -6.64 -9.27 14.00
CA LEU A 497 -5.29 -8.74 13.76
C LEU A 497 -5.16 -7.27 14.21
N CYS A 498 -6.15 -6.44 13.89
CA CYS A 498 -6.19 -5.05 14.36
C CYS A 498 -6.26 -4.94 15.88
N LEU A 499 -6.94 -5.87 16.56
CA LEU A 499 -6.99 -5.93 18.01
C LEU A 499 -5.59 -6.22 18.62
N VAL A 500 -4.89 -7.19 18.07
CA VAL A 500 -3.50 -7.49 18.48
C VAL A 500 -2.59 -6.27 18.28
N ALA A 501 -2.71 -5.59 17.13
CA ALA A 501 -1.94 -4.38 16.85
C ALA A 501 -2.32 -3.21 17.77
N SER A 502 -3.60 -3.07 18.13
CA SER A 502 -4.05 -2.07 19.12
C SER A 502 -3.42 -2.32 20.49
N ILE A 503 -3.40 -3.57 20.94
CA ILE A 503 -2.73 -3.97 22.20
C ILE A 503 -1.23 -3.65 22.13
N ALA A 504 -0.56 -3.97 21.01
CA ALA A 504 0.85 -3.61 20.81
C ALA A 504 1.08 -2.09 20.87
N GLY A 505 0.15 -1.30 20.35
CA GLY A 505 0.16 0.17 20.40
C GLY A 505 0.20 0.73 21.83
N PHE A 506 -0.43 0.07 22.81
CA PHE A 506 -0.36 0.49 24.22
C PHE A 506 1.04 0.42 24.80
N PHE A 507 1.91 -0.39 24.26
CA PHE A 507 3.29 -0.55 24.72
C PHE A 507 4.29 0.38 24.04
N LEU A 508 3.87 1.19 23.05
CA LEU A 508 4.72 2.20 22.41
C LEU A 508 5.05 3.34 23.39
N ARG A 509 6.25 3.91 23.28
CA ARG A 509 6.70 5.09 24.03
C ARG A 509 6.75 6.30 23.11
N ASP A 510 6.25 7.43 23.58
CA ASP A 510 6.23 8.68 22.80
C ASP A 510 7.63 9.31 22.70
N PRO A 511 8.11 9.66 21.50
CA PRO A 511 9.43 10.26 21.29
C PRO A 511 9.40 11.80 21.42
N THR A 512 8.88 12.34 22.50
CA THR A 512 8.68 13.79 22.72
C THR A 512 9.95 14.62 22.56
N GLU A 513 11.10 14.10 22.97
CA GLU A 513 12.41 14.79 22.88
C GLU A 513 12.93 14.94 21.46
N LYS A 514 12.44 14.16 20.49
CA LYS A 514 12.91 14.16 19.09
C LYS A 514 12.25 15.25 18.23
N PHE A 515 11.26 15.99 18.74
CA PHE A 515 10.57 17.06 18.01
C PHE A 515 11.35 18.39 18.09
N THR A 516 12.38 18.52 17.25
CA THR A 516 13.29 19.69 17.20
C THR A 516 13.11 20.51 15.91
N SER A 517 13.74 21.68 15.85
CA SER A 517 13.77 22.54 14.65
C SER A 517 14.81 22.11 13.62
N GLN A 518 15.58 21.05 13.87
CA GLN A 518 16.65 20.57 13.00
C GLN A 518 16.09 20.00 11.67
N ILE A 519 16.73 20.36 10.55
CA ILE A 519 16.49 19.80 9.20
C ILE A 519 17.63 18.82 8.94
N ASP A 520 17.31 17.56 8.57
CA ASP A 520 18.35 16.53 8.42
C ASP A 520 19.02 16.58 7.05
N ALA A 521 18.32 16.97 5.97
CA ALA A 521 18.88 17.13 4.62
C ALA A 521 18.26 18.36 3.91
N PRO A 522 18.86 19.57 4.05
CA PRO A 522 18.41 20.76 3.35
C PRO A 522 18.62 20.62 1.84
N ILE A 523 17.69 21.16 1.01
CA ILE A 523 17.70 21.04 -0.46
C ILE A 523 18.82 21.85 -1.11
N ALA A 524 19.21 22.96 -0.49
CA ALA A 524 20.39 23.75 -0.90
C ALA A 524 21.12 24.18 0.36
N PRO A 525 22.47 24.22 0.35
CA PRO A 525 23.15 24.94 1.40
C PRO A 525 22.69 26.39 1.30
N ASP A 526 22.07 26.90 2.36
CA ASP A 526 21.85 28.34 2.45
C ASP A 526 23.21 29.02 2.21
N THR A 527 23.24 29.99 1.32
CA THR A 527 24.47 30.73 0.99
C THR A 527 25.09 31.28 2.26
N GLU A 528 24.27 31.62 3.25
CA GLU A 528 24.68 32.01 4.60
C GLU A 528 25.42 30.91 5.37
N VAL A 529 25.01 29.65 5.30
CA VAL A 529 25.67 28.53 5.99
C VAL A 529 27.04 28.23 5.36
N VAL A 530 27.18 28.43 4.05
CA VAL A 530 28.45 28.30 3.33
C VAL A 530 29.37 29.46 3.68
N GLU A 531 28.85 30.69 3.82
CA GLU A 531 29.63 31.86 4.27
C GLU A 531 30.05 31.70 5.75
N ILE A 532 29.18 31.22 6.63
CA ILE A 532 29.52 30.94 8.02
C ILE A 532 30.57 29.84 8.12
N LYS A 533 30.45 28.74 7.34
CA LYS A 533 31.51 27.72 7.26
C LYS A 533 32.80 28.20 6.68
N LYS A 534 32.78 29.18 5.76
CA LYS A 534 34.01 29.85 5.24
C LYS A 534 34.60 30.80 6.27
N ARG A 535 33.80 31.49 7.07
CA ARG A 535 34.26 32.39 8.15
C ARG A 535 34.79 31.66 9.37
N THR A 536 34.32 30.42 9.64
CA THR A 536 34.77 29.57 10.77
C THR A 536 35.95 28.66 10.41
N LYS A 537 36.40 28.60 9.15
CA LYS A 537 37.69 27.99 8.83
C LYS A 537 38.80 28.95 9.30
N ILE A 538 39.30 28.72 10.51
CA ILE A 538 40.47 29.37 11.07
C ILE A 538 41.66 29.11 10.13
N PRO A 539 42.44 30.13 9.71
CA PRO A 539 43.67 29.89 8.99
C PRO A 539 44.70 29.37 10.02
N GLY A 540 44.94 28.06 10.01
CA GLY A 540 45.92 27.54 10.97
C GLY A 540 46.11 26.02 11.02
N ASP A 541 45.55 25.22 10.10
CA ASP A 541 45.91 23.78 10.00
C ASP A 541 46.51 23.47 8.62
N SER A 542 47.70 23.98 8.41
CA SER A 542 48.64 23.52 7.42
C SER A 542 50.00 23.34 8.10
N ALA A 543 50.20 22.18 8.73
CA ALA A 543 51.51 21.61 9.01
C ALA A 543 51.33 20.06 9.16
#